data_ff361a16539a0752d6472202da1fba15
#
_entry.id   ff361a16539a0752d6472202da1fba15
#
_cell.length_a   1.000
_cell.length_b   1.000
_cell.length_c   1.000
_cell.angle_alpha   90.00
_cell.angle_beta   90.00
_cell.angle_gamma   90.00
#
_symmetry.space_group_name_H-M   'P 1'
#
loop_
_entity.id
_entity.type
_entity.pdbx_description
1 polymer ?
#
loop_
_entity_poly.entity_id
_entity_poly.type
_entity_poly.pdbx_seq_one_letter_code
_entity_poly.pdbx_strand_id
1 'polypeptide(L)'
;MKAKRIFLAVLLTAALSVSCAAPAVLAESPAVPEVTTITVFRPNLGEEDYMGLQSADGETLLPPAFASIEVVGKFAIVYSDETDSFYLYDWQKRAFVAEYPMMYTSGDYIVIAESWEDGNYGLLDQSGAVVTEMQWLWMGGVADDVVWVAADE
;
A
#
# COMPACT_ATOMS: atom_id res chain seq x y z
N MET A 1 53.87 -3.55 -12.93
CA MET A 1 53.19 -4.57 -13.79
C MET A 1 51.92 -3.92 -14.35
N LYS A 2 51.86 -3.72 -15.69
CA LYS A 2 50.73 -3.02 -16.37
C LYS A 2 49.75 -4.07 -16.87
N ALA A 3 48.52 -4.06 -16.38
CA ALA A 3 47.44 -4.93 -16.85
C ALA A 3 46.89 -4.37 -18.18
N LYS A 4 46.98 -5.15 -19.24
CA LYS A 4 46.37 -4.87 -20.55
C LYS A 4 44.89 -5.23 -20.49
N ARG A 5 44.03 -4.26 -20.74
CA ARG A 5 42.59 -4.46 -20.97
C ARG A 5 42.42 -4.86 -22.45
N ILE A 6 41.88 -6.07 -22.67
CA ILE A 6 41.48 -6.55 -23.99
C ILE A 6 40.02 -6.18 -24.17
N PHE A 7 39.74 -5.32 -25.16
CA PHE A 7 38.38 -5.06 -25.63
C PHE A 7 38.01 -6.11 -26.67
N LEU A 8 37.03 -6.94 -26.37
CA LEU A 8 36.41 -7.87 -27.31
C LEU A 8 35.21 -7.18 -27.96
N ALA A 9 35.32 -6.75 -29.19
CA ALA A 9 34.23 -6.25 -30.01
C ALA A 9 33.45 -7.45 -30.57
N VAL A 10 32.21 -7.64 -30.10
CA VAL A 10 31.28 -8.61 -30.69
C VAL A 10 30.46 -7.89 -31.76
N LEU A 11 30.73 -8.25 -33.01
CA LEU A 11 29.92 -7.79 -34.15
C LEU A 11 28.60 -8.60 -34.17
N LEU A 12 27.48 -8.00 -33.83
CA LEU A 12 26.15 -8.61 -33.90
C LEU A 12 25.55 -8.28 -35.26
N THR A 13 25.60 -9.23 -36.20
CA THR A 13 24.86 -9.15 -37.48
C THR A 13 23.36 -9.37 -37.19
N ALA A 14 22.56 -8.30 -37.30
CA ALA A 14 21.12 -8.38 -37.23
C ALA A 14 20.55 -8.89 -38.55
N ALA A 15 20.05 -10.12 -38.56
CA ALA A 15 19.18 -10.61 -39.62
C ALA A 15 17.76 -10.02 -39.41
N LEU A 16 17.32 -9.13 -40.29
CA LEU A 16 15.96 -8.66 -40.35
C LEU A 16 15.04 -9.77 -40.87
N SER A 17 14.39 -10.50 -39.99
CA SER A 17 13.20 -11.28 -40.32
C SER A 17 11.97 -10.40 -40.14
N VAL A 18 11.38 -9.92 -41.23
CA VAL A 18 10.09 -9.26 -41.26
C VAL A 18 9.03 -10.32 -41.01
N SER A 19 8.65 -10.50 -39.75
CA SER A 19 7.48 -11.27 -39.35
C SER A 19 6.28 -10.35 -39.38
N CYS A 20 5.38 -10.54 -40.35
CA CYS A 20 4.05 -9.94 -40.35
C CYS A 20 3.24 -10.58 -39.21
N ALA A 21 3.39 -10.07 -38.00
CA ALA A 21 2.47 -10.36 -36.90
C ALA A 21 1.20 -9.51 -37.12
N ALA A 22 0.06 -10.17 -37.32
CA ALA A 22 -1.24 -9.52 -37.22
C ALA A 22 -1.35 -8.83 -35.85
N PRO A 23 -1.96 -7.62 -35.78
CA PRO A 23 -2.14 -6.97 -34.48
C PRO A 23 -3.01 -7.89 -33.64
N ALA A 24 -2.43 -8.44 -32.56
CA ALA A 24 -3.19 -9.04 -31.49
C ALA A 24 -4.05 -7.91 -30.91
N VAL A 25 -5.36 -7.98 -31.12
CA VAL A 25 -6.33 -7.15 -30.40
C VAL A 25 -6.17 -7.59 -28.95
N LEU A 26 -5.44 -6.78 -28.18
CA LEU A 26 -5.43 -6.90 -26.72
C LEU A 26 -6.89 -6.68 -26.31
N ALA A 27 -7.56 -7.76 -25.87
CA ALA A 27 -8.85 -7.63 -25.25
C ALA A 27 -8.66 -6.67 -24.06
N GLU A 28 -9.27 -5.49 -24.13
CA GLU A 28 -9.33 -4.57 -23.00
C GLU A 28 -9.87 -5.39 -21.82
N SER A 29 -9.06 -5.49 -20.77
CA SER A 29 -9.52 -6.04 -19.49
C SER A 29 -10.74 -5.22 -19.08
N PRO A 30 -11.86 -5.84 -18.71
CA PRO A 30 -13.05 -5.08 -18.32
C PRO A 30 -12.63 -4.08 -17.24
N ALA A 31 -12.91 -2.80 -17.48
CA ALA A 31 -12.60 -1.75 -16.51
C ALA A 31 -13.31 -2.11 -15.20
N VAL A 32 -12.53 -2.24 -14.12
CA VAL A 32 -13.09 -2.40 -12.78
C VAL A 32 -13.92 -1.15 -12.51
N PRO A 33 -15.22 -1.28 -12.17
CA PRO A 33 -16.05 -0.12 -11.90
C PRO A 33 -15.42 0.73 -10.81
N GLU A 34 -15.39 2.05 -11.02
CA GLU A 34 -14.83 3.00 -10.05
C GLU A 34 -15.71 3.01 -8.80
N VAL A 35 -15.16 2.61 -7.69
CA VAL A 35 -15.83 2.68 -6.39
C VAL A 35 -15.70 4.11 -5.88
N THR A 36 -16.82 4.81 -5.70
CA THR A 36 -16.83 6.23 -5.27
C THR A 36 -17.08 6.39 -3.77
N THR A 37 -17.70 5.40 -3.14
CA THR A 37 -18.04 5.43 -1.70
C THR A 37 -17.93 4.04 -1.12
N ILE A 38 -17.37 3.96 0.07
CA ILE A 38 -17.19 2.71 0.82
C ILE A 38 -17.79 2.84 2.22
N THR A 39 -18.16 1.71 2.79
CA THR A 39 -18.69 1.61 4.15
C THR A 39 -18.03 0.44 4.87
N VAL A 40 -17.57 0.68 6.09
CA VAL A 40 -17.15 -0.38 7.00
C VAL A 40 -18.41 -1.04 7.56
N PHE A 41 -18.51 -2.35 7.46
CA PHE A 41 -19.65 -3.10 7.99
C PHE A 41 -19.22 -4.18 8.95
N ARG A 42 -20.10 -4.51 9.90
CA ARG A 42 -19.95 -5.60 10.85
C ARG A 42 -21.16 -6.51 10.71
N PRO A 43 -20.98 -7.73 10.19
CA PRO A 43 -22.08 -8.68 10.22
C PRO A 43 -22.26 -9.15 11.67
N ASN A 44 -23.50 -9.09 12.19
CA ASN A 44 -23.84 -9.61 13.51
C ASN A 44 -23.81 -11.16 13.52
N LEU A 45 -22.65 -11.76 13.35
CA LEU A 45 -22.46 -13.20 13.23
C LEU A 45 -21.61 -13.73 14.40
N GLY A 46 -22.12 -13.68 15.62
CA GLY A 46 -21.49 -14.37 16.74
C GLY A 46 -20.70 -13.46 17.69
N GLU A 47 -19.77 -14.07 18.44
CA GLU A 47 -18.99 -13.41 19.51
C GLU A 47 -17.80 -12.58 18.99
N GLU A 48 -17.44 -12.72 17.71
CA GLU A 48 -16.31 -12.03 17.11
C GLU A 48 -16.80 -10.90 16.18
N ASP A 49 -16.52 -9.66 16.58
CA ASP A 49 -16.92 -8.43 15.89
C ASP A 49 -15.97 -8.07 14.73
N TYR A 50 -15.73 -9.01 13.81
CA TYR A 50 -14.91 -8.73 12.64
C TYR A 50 -15.58 -7.74 11.68
N MET A 51 -14.74 -6.90 11.09
CA MET A 51 -15.14 -5.86 10.15
C MET A 51 -14.80 -6.26 8.72
N GLY A 52 -15.62 -5.80 7.78
CA GLY A 52 -15.40 -5.86 6.35
C GLY A 52 -15.63 -4.50 5.69
N LEU A 53 -15.35 -4.44 4.40
CA LEU A 53 -15.54 -3.26 3.55
C LEU A 53 -16.50 -3.58 2.43
N GLN A 54 -17.45 -2.69 2.17
CA GLN A 54 -18.38 -2.78 1.05
C GLN A 54 -18.49 -1.46 0.29
N SER A 55 -18.81 -1.52 -1.00
CA SER A 55 -19.17 -0.37 -1.80
C SER A 55 -20.56 0.15 -1.44
N ALA A 56 -20.90 1.35 -1.93
CA ALA A 56 -22.24 1.90 -1.77
C ALA A 56 -23.35 1.01 -2.35
N ASP A 57 -23.03 0.23 -3.38
CA ASP A 57 -23.95 -0.71 -4.04
C ASP A 57 -24.06 -2.05 -3.29
N GLY A 58 -23.36 -2.20 -2.18
CA GLY A 58 -23.38 -3.41 -1.34
C GLY A 58 -22.43 -4.52 -1.81
N GLU A 59 -21.55 -4.25 -2.78
CA GLU A 59 -20.51 -5.20 -3.17
C GLU A 59 -19.47 -5.32 -2.07
N THR A 60 -19.13 -6.54 -1.65
CA THR A 60 -18.07 -6.78 -0.65
C THR A 60 -16.71 -6.57 -1.28
N LEU A 61 -15.96 -5.58 -0.79
CA LEU A 61 -14.58 -5.27 -1.20
C LEU A 61 -13.56 -6.02 -0.33
N LEU A 62 -13.83 -6.11 0.99
CA LEU A 62 -13.12 -6.96 1.93
C LEU A 62 -14.13 -7.77 2.75
N PRO A 63 -13.90 -9.09 2.91
CA PRO A 63 -14.75 -9.90 3.78
C PRO A 63 -14.61 -9.46 5.24
N PRO A 64 -15.61 -9.76 6.10
CA PRO A 64 -15.52 -9.46 7.53
C PRO A 64 -14.57 -10.45 8.23
N ALA A 65 -13.29 -10.13 8.22
CA ALA A 65 -12.20 -10.95 8.75
C ALA A 65 -11.14 -10.14 9.49
N PHE A 66 -11.41 -8.86 9.77
CA PHE A 66 -10.43 -7.94 10.34
C PHE A 66 -10.92 -7.35 11.66
N ALA A 67 -10.03 -7.26 12.64
CA ALA A 67 -10.37 -6.74 13.97
C ALA A 67 -10.63 -5.22 13.95
N SER A 68 -9.96 -4.48 13.06
CA SER A 68 -10.29 -3.07 12.83
C SER A 68 -10.10 -2.65 11.37
N ILE A 69 -10.89 -1.68 10.94
CA ILE A 69 -10.76 -1.01 9.63
C ILE A 69 -10.96 0.48 9.83
N GLU A 70 -9.99 1.28 9.39
CA GLU A 70 -10.07 2.74 9.37
C GLU A 70 -9.87 3.23 7.93
N VAL A 71 -10.77 4.10 7.45
CA VAL A 71 -10.72 4.62 6.07
C VAL A 71 -10.00 5.96 6.03
N VAL A 72 -9.01 6.09 5.15
CA VAL A 72 -8.23 7.31 4.93
C VAL A 72 -7.98 7.51 3.44
N GLY A 73 -8.58 8.56 2.87
CA GLY A 73 -8.50 8.83 1.43
C GLY A 73 -8.95 7.63 0.60
N LYS A 74 -8.08 7.17 -0.32
CA LYS A 74 -8.33 5.99 -1.16
C LYS A 74 -7.90 4.67 -0.50
N PHE A 75 -7.47 4.70 0.74
CA PHE A 75 -7.01 3.53 1.48
C PHE A 75 -7.93 3.17 2.63
N ALA A 76 -7.82 1.93 3.06
CA ALA A 76 -8.25 1.48 4.36
C ALA A 76 -7.05 0.88 5.11
N ILE A 77 -6.84 1.32 6.34
CA ILE A 77 -5.92 0.68 7.28
C ILE A 77 -6.69 -0.46 7.92
N VAL A 78 -6.17 -1.66 7.79
CA VAL A 78 -6.83 -2.90 8.18
C VAL A 78 -5.93 -3.64 9.16
N TYR A 79 -6.41 -3.92 10.36
CA TYR A 79 -5.68 -4.72 11.35
C TYR A 79 -6.20 -6.14 11.40
N SER A 80 -5.28 -7.08 11.31
CA SER A 80 -5.54 -8.50 11.49
C SER A 80 -4.91 -9.00 12.80
N ASP A 81 -5.73 -9.51 13.69
CA ASP A 81 -5.30 -10.15 14.94
C ASP A 81 -4.70 -11.55 14.71
N GLU A 82 -5.00 -12.18 13.57
CA GLU A 82 -4.39 -13.45 13.19
C GLU A 82 -2.88 -13.31 12.91
N THR A 83 -2.49 -12.22 12.25
CA THR A 83 -1.09 -11.94 11.87
C THR A 83 -0.40 -10.93 12.76
N ASP A 84 -1.15 -10.25 13.64
CA ASP A 84 -0.71 -9.12 14.47
C ASP A 84 -0.06 -8.02 13.63
N SER A 85 -0.68 -7.72 12.49
CA SER A 85 -0.16 -6.76 11.50
C SER A 85 -1.24 -5.83 10.96
N PHE A 86 -0.80 -4.66 10.54
CA PHE A 86 -1.62 -3.69 9.82
C PHE A 86 -1.33 -3.77 8.33
N TYR A 87 -2.40 -3.70 7.54
CA TYR A 87 -2.34 -3.73 6.08
C TYR A 87 -2.93 -2.44 5.52
N LEU A 88 -2.28 -1.88 4.52
CA LEU A 88 -2.82 -0.77 3.73
C LEU A 88 -3.54 -1.35 2.51
N TYR A 89 -4.86 -1.23 2.47
CA TYR A 89 -5.70 -1.71 1.39
C TYR A 89 -6.14 -0.56 0.49
N ASP A 90 -5.74 -0.59 -0.79
CA ASP A 90 -6.23 0.33 -1.82
C ASP A 90 -7.59 -0.21 -2.32
N TRP A 91 -8.69 0.40 -1.85
CA TRP A 91 -10.03 -0.10 -2.16
C TRP A 91 -10.46 0.20 -3.61
N GLN A 92 -9.80 1.14 -4.29
CA GLN A 92 -10.00 1.36 -5.73
C GLN A 92 -9.33 0.27 -6.57
N LYS A 93 -8.12 -0.13 -6.19
CA LYS A 93 -7.39 -1.24 -6.85
C LYS A 93 -7.80 -2.62 -6.34
N ARG A 94 -8.54 -2.67 -5.23
CA ARG A 94 -8.94 -3.91 -4.55
C ARG A 94 -7.74 -4.78 -4.17
N ALA A 95 -6.70 -4.16 -3.65
CA ALA A 95 -5.43 -4.82 -3.36
C ALA A 95 -4.78 -4.28 -2.08
N PHE A 96 -4.14 -5.18 -1.34
CA PHE A 96 -3.22 -4.80 -0.29
C PHE A 96 -1.93 -4.29 -0.93
N VAL A 97 -1.49 -3.09 -0.52
CA VAL A 97 -0.35 -2.39 -1.12
C VAL A 97 0.84 -2.28 -0.19
N ALA A 98 0.63 -2.43 1.11
CA ALA A 98 1.68 -2.43 2.12
C ALA A 98 1.24 -3.19 3.39
N GLU A 99 2.22 -3.63 4.17
CA GLU A 99 2.06 -4.25 5.48
C GLU A 99 3.11 -3.63 6.42
N TYR A 100 2.65 -3.28 7.63
CA TYR A 100 3.51 -2.76 8.69
C TYR A 100 3.07 -3.33 10.05
N PRO A 101 4.02 -3.57 10.98
CA PRO A 101 3.68 -3.97 12.35
C PRO A 101 2.84 -2.92 13.08
N MET A 102 2.97 -1.65 12.67
CA MET A 102 2.20 -0.55 13.22
C MET A 102 1.78 0.44 12.14
N MET A 103 0.52 0.81 12.14
CA MET A 103 -0.04 1.82 11.24
C MET A 103 -1.25 2.49 11.90
N TYR A 104 -1.35 3.82 11.78
CA TYR A 104 -2.51 4.59 12.23
C TYR A 104 -2.62 5.91 11.50
N THR A 105 -3.79 6.55 11.57
CA THR A 105 -3.99 7.87 10.97
C THR A 105 -3.59 8.99 11.92
N SER A 106 -3.08 10.08 11.38
CA SER A 106 -2.83 11.32 12.10
C SER A 106 -3.10 12.51 11.18
N GLY A 107 -4.24 13.16 11.35
CA GLY A 107 -4.73 14.17 10.42
C GLY A 107 -4.94 13.57 9.03
N ASP A 108 -4.36 14.19 8.02
CA ASP A 108 -4.43 13.75 6.62
C ASP A 108 -3.32 12.77 6.23
N TYR A 109 -2.60 12.22 7.22
CA TYR A 109 -1.45 11.37 7.00
C TYR A 109 -1.63 10.00 7.64
N ILE A 110 -0.84 9.04 7.16
CA ILE A 110 -0.73 7.69 7.71
C ILE A 110 0.66 7.57 8.34
N VAL A 111 0.70 7.33 9.65
CA VAL A 111 1.93 7.01 10.38
C VAL A 111 2.18 5.52 10.25
N ILE A 112 3.41 5.15 9.92
CA ILE A 112 3.89 3.77 9.81
C ILE A 112 5.10 3.57 10.72
N ALA A 113 5.26 2.38 11.28
CA ALA A 113 6.44 2.04 12.08
C ALA A 113 6.79 0.56 12.01
N GLU A 114 8.06 0.25 12.29
CA GLU A 114 8.55 -1.13 12.37
C GLU A 114 8.15 -1.82 13.68
N SER A 115 7.93 -1.05 14.75
CA SER A 115 7.44 -1.58 16.02
C SER A 115 6.77 -0.48 16.86
N TRP A 116 6.07 -0.89 17.92
CA TRP A 116 5.50 0.02 18.91
C TRP A 116 6.53 0.57 19.88
N GLU A 117 7.63 -0.14 20.10
CA GLU A 117 8.59 0.11 21.17
C GLU A 117 9.88 0.76 20.66
N ASP A 118 10.38 0.34 19.49
CA ASP A 118 11.75 0.64 19.04
C ASP A 118 11.85 1.82 18.07
N GLY A 119 10.73 2.47 17.74
CA GLY A 119 10.75 3.62 16.84
C GLY A 119 10.76 3.23 15.36
N ASN A 120 11.58 3.89 14.56
CA ASN A 120 11.57 3.83 13.09
C ASN A 120 10.22 4.20 12.50
N TYR A 121 9.71 5.35 12.94
CA TYR A 121 8.48 5.92 12.42
C TYR A 121 8.70 6.61 11.07
N GLY A 122 7.74 6.50 10.20
CA GLY A 122 7.65 7.19 8.92
C GLY A 122 6.24 7.72 8.66
N LEU A 123 6.07 8.45 7.57
CA LEU A 123 4.83 9.11 7.24
C LEU A 123 4.49 8.94 5.76
N LEU A 124 3.26 8.55 5.48
CA LEU A 124 2.66 8.53 4.15
C LEU A 124 1.56 9.58 4.07
N ASP A 125 1.35 10.15 2.89
CA ASP A 125 0.17 10.96 2.61
C ASP A 125 -1.05 10.09 2.22
N GLN A 126 -2.22 10.72 2.03
CA GLN A 126 -3.44 10.04 1.61
C GLN A 126 -3.36 9.41 0.21
N SER A 127 -2.33 9.73 -0.58
CA SER A 127 -2.06 9.06 -1.86
C SER A 127 -1.21 7.80 -1.69
N GLY A 128 -0.64 7.58 -0.49
CA GLY A 128 0.31 6.53 -0.18
C GLY A 128 1.75 6.88 -0.56
N ALA A 129 2.01 8.15 -0.91
CA ALA A 129 3.37 8.61 -1.18
C ALA A 129 4.12 8.81 0.14
N VAL A 130 5.40 8.43 0.16
CA VAL A 130 6.27 8.62 1.32
C VAL A 130 6.54 10.12 1.51
N VAL A 131 6.13 10.66 2.65
CA VAL A 131 6.42 12.02 3.08
C VAL A 131 7.74 12.05 3.85
N THR A 132 7.93 11.08 4.73
CA THR A 132 9.21 10.84 5.40
C THR A 132 9.45 9.35 5.58
N GLU A 133 10.70 8.94 5.35
CA GLU A 133 11.15 7.56 5.55
C GLU A 133 11.07 7.16 7.03
N MET A 134 11.04 5.85 7.29
CA MET A 134 11.08 5.29 8.64
C MET A 134 12.48 5.48 9.25
N GLN A 135 12.68 6.57 9.98
CA GLN A 135 13.97 6.93 10.60
C GLN A 135 13.83 7.66 11.93
N TRP A 136 12.60 7.85 12.41
CA TRP A 136 12.36 8.65 13.60
C TRP A 136 12.06 7.74 14.79
N LEU A 137 12.70 7.96 15.93
CA LEU A 137 12.45 7.20 17.16
C LEU A 137 11.04 7.37 17.70
N TRP A 138 10.46 8.53 17.44
CA TRP A 138 9.11 8.85 17.84
C TRP A 138 8.49 9.84 16.88
N MET A 139 7.19 9.69 16.66
CA MET A 139 6.41 10.60 15.85
C MET A 139 5.11 10.95 16.59
N GLY A 140 4.90 12.24 16.82
CA GLY A 140 3.67 12.77 17.40
C GLY A 140 2.57 12.98 16.37
N GLY A 141 1.45 13.54 16.82
CA GLY A 141 0.34 13.88 15.94
C GLY A 141 0.72 14.92 14.90
N VAL A 142 0.12 14.82 13.72
CA VAL A 142 0.23 15.82 12.66
C VAL A 142 -0.93 16.82 12.82
N ALA A 143 -0.59 18.10 12.92
CA ALA A 143 -1.56 19.18 12.94
C ALA A 143 -1.01 20.37 12.14
N ASP A 144 -1.86 21.00 11.34
CA ASP A 144 -1.51 22.15 10.51
C ASP A 144 -0.25 21.91 9.64
N ASP A 145 -0.11 20.71 9.05
CA ASP A 145 1.04 20.25 8.28
C ASP A 145 2.38 20.21 9.05
N VAL A 146 2.32 20.23 10.38
CA VAL A 146 3.47 20.09 11.27
C VAL A 146 3.43 18.75 11.98
N VAL A 147 4.53 18.01 11.89
CA VAL A 147 4.73 16.76 12.62
C VAL A 147 5.88 16.94 13.62
N TRP A 148 5.65 16.45 14.84
CA TRP A 148 6.70 16.39 15.86
C TRP A 148 7.43 15.05 15.75
N VAL A 149 8.74 15.11 15.60
CA VAL A 149 9.59 13.92 15.49
C VAL A 149 10.76 13.99 16.50
N ALA A 150 11.19 12.85 16.98
CA ALA A 150 12.45 12.70 17.70
C ALA A 150 13.39 11.81 16.90
N ALA A 151 14.63 12.23 16.77
CA ALA A 151 15.73 11.46 16.21
C ALA A 151 16.62 10.91 17.32
N ASP A 152 17.43 9.88 17.04
CA ASP A 152 18.56 9.49 17.87
C ASP A 152 19.60 10.62 17.90
N GLU A 153 20.24 10.82 19.06
CA GLU A 153 21.37 11.73 19.22
C GLU A 153 22.70 11.07 18.81
#